data_80a9a11ed6be8f8996fa5bab080f44c1
#
_entry.id   80a9a11ed6be8f8996fa5bab080f44c1
#
_cell.length_a   1.000
_cell.length_b   1.000
_cell.length_c   1.000
_cell.angle_alpha   90.00
_cell.angle_beta   90.00
_cell.angle_gamma   90.00
#
_symmetry.space_group_name_H-M   'P 1'
#
loop_
_entity.id
_entity.type
_entity.pdbx_description
1 polymer ?
#
loop_
_entity_poly.entity_id
_entity_poly.type
_entity_poly.pdbx_seq_one_letter_code
_entity_poly.pdbx_strand_id
1 'polypeptide(L)'
;MRKILYSVLAVAVVALGVFAFIKLRKNNEYKILYSDEISAASNEFSVPRELIYAMIRTESGFDPAAKSKAGAMGLMQLLPSTFEEVAGRLRETPELTMISNPVYSIRY
;
A
#
# COMPACT_ATOMS: atom_id res chain seq x y z
N MET A 1 -34.98 32.58 21.67
CA MET A 1 -33.73 31.99 22.15
C MET A 1 -33.61 30.48 21.87
N ARG A 2 -34.56 29.66 22.32
CA ARG A 2 -34.51 28.19 22.10
C ARG A 2 -34.40 27.78 20.63
N LYS A 3 -35.12 28.42 19.70
CA LYS A 3 -35.08 28.12 18.26
C LYS A 3 -33.70 28.46 17.62
N ILE A 4 -33.09 29.55 18.07
CA ILE A 4 -31.74 29.95 17.61
C ILE A 4 -30.69 28.96 18.12
N LEU A 5 -30.82 28.49 19.35
CA LEU A 5 -29.91 27.50 19.94
C LEU A 5 -29.97 26.16 19.18
N TYR A 6 -31.18 25.71 18.80
CA TYR A 6 -31.34 24.48 18.02
C TYR A 6 -30.78 24.60 16.60
N SER A 7 -30.94 25.76 15.94
CA SER A 7 -30.38 25.98 14.62
C SER A 7 -28.86 26.04 14.64
N VAL A 8 -28.24 26.65 15.67
CA VAL A 8 -26.79 26.66 15.84
C VAL A 8 -26.26 25.26 16.12
N LEU A 9 -26.94 24.49 16.96
CA LEU A 9 -26.58 23.11 17.24
C LEU A 9 -26.67 22.21 15.99
N ALA A 10 -27.74 22.38 15.20
CA ALA A 10 -27.89 21.62 13.94
C ALA A 10 -26.78 21.94 12.92
N VAL A 11 -26.42 23.21 12.79
CA VAL A 11 -25.30 23.60 11.90
C VAL A 11 -23.96 23.02 12.40
N ALA A 12 -23.71 23.03 13.69
CA ALA A 12 -22.51 22.45 14.27
C ALA A 12 -22.40 20.93 14.03
N VAL A 13 -23.51 20.20 14.18
CA VAL A 13 -23.56 18.74 13.91
C VAL A 13 -23.33 18.44 12.43
N VAL A 14 -23.92 19.21 11.52
CA VAL A 14 -23.68 19.05 10.08
C VAL A 14 -22.21 19.36 9.73
N ALA A 15 -21.64 20.42 10.29
CA ALA A 15 -20.24 20.77 10.05
C ALA A 15 -19.28 19.69 10.57
N LEU A 16 -19.55 19.11 11.74
CA LEU A 16 -18.77 17.98 12.28
C LEU A 16 -18.91 16.73 11.41
N GLY A 17 -20.11 16.44 10.90
CA GLY A 17 -20.34 15.31 9.99
C GLY A 17 -19.59 15.48 8.67
N VAL A 18 -19.63 16.66 8.08
CA VAL A 18 -18.89 17.01 6.85
C VAL A 18 -17.38 16.93 7.09
N PHE A 19 -16.90 17.47 8.22
CA PHE A 19 -15.47 17.39 8.56
C PHE A 19 -14.99 15.95 8.76
N ALA A 20 -15.78 15.12 9.47
CA ALA A 20 -15.48 13.71 9.65
C ALA A 20 -15.50 12.96 8.30
N PHE A 21 -16.46 13.26 7.42
CA PHE A 21 -16.57 12.69 6.08
C PHE A 21 -15.35 13.05 5.21
N ILE A 22 -14.94 14.32 5.23
CA ILE A 22 -13.75 14.79 4.50
C ILE A 22 -12.49 14.11 5.04
N LYS A 23 -12.36 14.00 6.37
CA LYS A 23 -11.22 13.34 7.01
C LYS A 23 -11.16 11.85 6.68
N LEU A 24 -12.30 11.16 6.67
CA LEU A 24 -12.41 9.76 6.27
C LEU A 24 -12.10 9.57 4.79
N ARG A 25 -12.55 10.49 3.92
CA ARG A 25 -12.22 10.47 2.49
C ARG A 25 -10.74 10.72 2.24
N LYS A 26 -10.13 11.65 2.96
CA LYS A 26 -8.70 11.96 2.85
C LYS A 26 -7.80 10.81 3.31
N ASN A 27 -8.25 10.04 4.30
CA ASN A 27 -7.57 8.79 4.69
C ASN A 27 -7.75 7.65 3.68
N ASN A 28 -8.74 7.77 2.77
CA ASN A 28 -8.98 6.85 1.66
C ASN A 28 -8.40 7.34 0.33
N GLU A 29 -7.77 8.50 0.28
CA GLU A 29 -6.87 8.82 -0.85
C GLU A 29 -5.73 7.81 -0.79
N TYR A 30 -5.79 6.85 -1.71
CA TYR A 30 -4.71 5.89 -1.95
C TYR A 30 -3.46 6.70 -2.26
N LYS A 31 -2.60 6.80 -1.27
CA LYS A 31 -1.29 7.36 -1.48
C LYS A 31 -0.63 6.50 -2.55
N ILE A 32 -0.40 7.06 -3.72
CA ILE A 32 0.27 6.38 -4.83
C ILE A 32 1.74 6.28 -4.46
N LEU A 33 2.05 5.34 -3.56
CA LEU A 33 3.41 5.02 -3.15
C LEU A 33 3.99 4.03 -4.17
N TYR A 34 5.26 4.18 -4.44
CA TYR A 34 6.02 3.28 -5.32
C TYR A 34 5.49 3.22 -6.77
N SER A 35 4.98 4.35 -7.28
CA SER A 35 4.40 4.47 -8.62
C SER A 35 5.38 4.05 -9.72
N ASP A 36 6.65 4.41 -9.58
CA ASP A 36 7.67 4.16 -10.58
C ASP A 36 8.07 2.67 -10.58
N GLU A 37 8.26 2.09 -9.42
CA GLU A 37 8.58 0.67 -9.24
C GLU A 37 7.44 -0.23 -9.73
N ILE A 38 6.19 0.15 -9.41
CA ILE A 38 5.00 -0.56 -9.88
C ILE A 38 4.85 -0.45 -11.38
N SER A 39 5.10 0.72 -11.97
CA SER A 39 5.04 0.92 -13.41
C SER A 39 6.12 0.11 -14.13
N ALA A 40 7.33 0.08 -13.59
CA ALA A 40 8.42 -0.72 -14.14
C ALA A 40 8.10 -2.21 -14.14
N ALA A 41 7.63 -2.76 -13.03
CA ALA A 41 7.23 -4.16 -12.93
C ALA A 41 6.03 -4.50 -13.83
N SER A 42 5.02 -3.62 -13.88
CA SER A 42 3.86 -3.76 -14.76
C SER A 42 4.28 -3.86 -16.24
N ASN A 43 5.20 -3.02 -16.68
CA ASN A 43 5.69 -3.01 -18.04
C ASN A 43 6.57 -4.23 -18.33
N GLU A 44 7.43 -4.62 -17.40
CA GLU A 44 8.35 -5.75 -17.59
C GLU A 44 7.61 -7.09 -17.68
N PHE A 45 6.60 -7.30 -16.83
CA PHE A 45 5.92 -8.59 -16.70
C PHE A 45 4.50 -8.60 -17.27
N SER A 46 4.04 -7.52 -17.88
CA SER A 46 2.68 -7.37 -18.44
C SER A 46 1.58 -7.64 -17.40
N VAL A 47 1.79 -7.20 -16.15
CA VAL A 47 0.83 -7.31 -15.07
C VAL A 47 0.14 -5.95 -14.88
N PRO A 48 -1.20 -5.87 -14.80
CA PRO A 48 -1.89 -4.59 -14.57
C PRO A 48 -1.41 -3.90 -13.29
N ARG A 49 -1.15 -2.60 -13.36
CA ARG A 49 -0.70 -1.78 -12.21
C ARG A 49 -1.65 -1.89 -11.03
N GLU A 50 -2.94 -1.88 -11.31
CA GLU A 50 -4.01 -1.95 -10.32
C GLU A 50 -3.95 -3.25 -9.51
N LEU A 51 -3.57 -4.35 -10.15
CA LEU A 51 -3.39 -5.63 -9.49
C LEU A 51 -2.19 -5.59 -8.55
N ILE A 52 -1.06 -5.02 -8.98
CA ILE A 52 0.14 -4.87 -8.14
C ILE A 52 -0.18 -4.00 -6.92
N TYR A 53 -0.89 -2.89 -7.09
CA TYR A 53 -1.37 -2.05 -5.99
C TYR A 53 -2.23 -2.82 -4.99
N ALA A 54 -3.20 -3.58 -5.49
CA ALA A 54 -4.09 -4.38 -4.65
C ALA A 54 -3.33 -5.44 -3.86
N MET A 55 -2.34 -6.08 -4.46
CA MET A 55 -1.48 -7.07 -3.79
C MET A 55 -0.65 -6.43 -2.68
N ILE A 56 0.05 -5.33 -2.96
CA ILE A 56 0.86 -4.63 -1.95
C ILE A 56 0.00 -4.17 -0.78
N ARG A 57 -1.19 -3.64 -1.06
CA ARG A 57 -2.12 -3.23 -0.02
C ARG A 57 -2.56 -4.40 0.87
N THR A 58 -2.86 -5.53 0.27
CA THR A 58 -3.31 -6.74 0.99
C THR A 58 -2.18 -7.36 1.78
N GLU A 59 -0.98 -7.43 1.22
CA GLU A 59 0.16 -8.12 1.82
C GLU A 59 0.82 -7.31 2.94
N SER A 60 1.05 -6.03 2.74
CA SER A 60 1.84 -5.20 3.66
C SER A 60 1.19 -3.88 4.06
N GLY A 61 0.10 -3.47 3.42
CA GLY A 61 -0.43 -2.11 3.58
C GLY A 61 0.57 -1.02 3.18
N PHE A 62 1.43 -1.29 2.19
CA PHE A 62 2.53 -0.42 1.74
C PHE A 62 3.66 -0.21 2.77
N ASP A 63 3.84 -1.14 3.71
CA ASP A 63 4.95 -1.10 4.65
C ASP A 63 6.14 -1.95 4.13
N PRO A 64 7.25 -1.32 3.69
CA PRO A 64 8.41 -2.06 3.19
C PRO A 64 9.15 -2.84 4.28
N ALA A 65 8.93 -2.51 5.56
CA ALA A 65 9.51 -3.19 6.71
C ALA A 65 8.61 -4.29 7.27
N ALA A 66 7.44 -4.56 6.65
CA ALA A 66 6.51 -5.57 7.12
C ALA A 66 7.17 -6.96 7.15
N LYS A 67 6.92 -7.69 8.24
CA LYS A 67 7.40 -9.05 8.44
C LYS A 67 6.31 -9.90 9.08
N SER A 68 5.98 -11.02 8.46
CA SER A 68 5.00 -11.96 9.01
C SER A 68 5.63 -12.93 10.00
N LYS A 69 4.79 -13.65 10.77
CA LYS A 69 5.23 -14.73 11.67
C LYS A 69 5.91 -15.88 10.91
N ALA A 70 5.50 -16.12 9.67
CA ALA A 70 6.08 -17.16 8.80
C ALA A 70 7.40 -16.72 8.13
N GLY A 71 7.84 -15.47 8.33
CA GLY A 71 9.07 -14.93 7.77
C GLY A 71 8.93 -14.28 6.41
N ALA A 72 7.70 -14.04 5.92
CA ALA A 72 7.47 -13.24 4.73
C ALA A 72 7.85 -11.77 4.98
N MET A 73 8.45 -11.11 4.00
CA MET A 73 9.07 -9.79 4.17
C MET A 73 8.72 -8.85 3.02
N GLY A 74 8.67 -7.55 3.35
CA GLY A 74 8.57 -6.47 2.41
C GLY A 74 7.18 -6.20 1.86
N LEU A 75 7.08 -5.36 0.83
CA LEU A 75 5.82 -4.89 0.27
C LEU A 75 4.91 -6.01 -0.24
N MET A 76 5.49 -7.04 -0.83
CA MET A 76 4.78 -8.19 -1.42
C MET A 76 4.78 -9.41 -0.52
N GLN A 77 5.35 -9.32 0.69
CA GLN A 77 5.43 -10.43 1.65
C GLN A 77 6.02 -11.70 1.04
N LEU A 78 7.20 -11.56 0.47
CA LEU A 78 7.95 -12.69 -0.09
C LEU A 78 8.63 -13.49 1.01
N LEU A 79 8.59 -14.80 0.90
CA LEU A 79 9.47 -15.67 1.66
C LEU A 79 10.90 -15.63 1.09
N PRO A 80 11.93 -15.73 1.92
CA PRO A 80 13.32 -15.79 1.44
C PRO A 80 13.55 -16.81 0.33
N SER A 81 13.00 -18.00 0.46
CA SER A 81 13.11 -19.06 -0.56
C SER A 81 12.47 -18.69 -1.89
N THR A 82 11.30 -18.01 -1.85
CA THR A 82 10.64 -17.53 -3.06
C THR A 82 11.46 -16.42 -3.73
N PHE A 83 12.01 -15.51 -2.94
CA PHE A 83 12.87 -14.44 -3.43
C PHE A 83 14.11 -15.00 -4.16
N GLU A 84 14.78 -15.98 -3.58
CA GLU A 84 15.94 -16.64 -4.19
C GLU A 84 15.56 -17.43 -5.45
N GLU A 85 14.42 -18.12 -5.43
CA GLU A 85 13.93 -18.85 -6.60
C GLU A 85 13.64 -17.93 -7.79
N VAL A 86 12.94 -16.81 -7.54
CA VAL A 86 12.62 -15.84 -8.60
C VAL A 86 13.88 -15.17 -9.11
N ALA A 87 14.80 -14.78 -8.23
CA ALA A 87 16.10 -14.24 -8.62
C ALA A 87 16.86 -15.21 -9.55
N GLY A 88 16.89 -16.48 -9.19
CA GLY A 88 17.51 -17.52 -10.02
C GLY A 88 16.86 -17.66 -11.41
N ARG A 89 15.54 -17.58 -11.50
CA ARG A 89 14.81 -17.58 -12.78
C ARG A 89 15.14 -16.36 -13.64
N LEU A 90 15.34 -15.21 -13.02
CA LEU A 90 15.76 -13.98 -13.69
C LEU A 90 17.26 -13.90 -13.96
N ARG A 91 18.02 -14.92 -13.55
CA ARG A 91 19.49 -14.98 -13.62
C ARG A 91 20.16 -13.81 -12.88
N GLU A 92 19.60 -13.43 -11.76
CA GLU A 92 20.09 -12.38 -10.88
C GLU A 92 20.55 -12.96 -9.54
N THR A 93 21.45 -12.26 -8.87
CA THR A 93 22.01 -12.69 -7.59
C THR A 93 21.98 -11.55 -6.56
N PRO A 94 20.77 -11.01 -6.24
CA PRO A 94 20.69 -9.97 -5.22
C PRO A 94 21.00 -10.55 -3.84
N GLU A 95 21.51 -9.70 -2.95
CA GLU A 95 21.62 -10.07 -1.54
C GLU A 95 20.22 -10.27 -0.93
N LEU A 96 20.07 -11.21 -0.02
CA LEU A 96 18.78 -11.49 0.65
C LEU A 96 18.23 -10.26 1.40
N THR A 97 19.09 -9.36 1.85
CA THR A 97 18.70 -8.08 2.46
C THR A 97 17.87 -7.21 1.54
N MET A 98 17.98 -7.39 0.23
CA MET A 98 17.22 -6.65 -0.77
C MET A 98 15.73 -7.03 -0.83
N ILE A 99 15.33 -8.12 -0.18
CA ILE A 99 13.92 -8.55 -0.14
C ILE A 99 12.96 -7.46 0.40
N SER A 100 13.45 -6.59 1.30
CA SER A 100 12.69 -5.45 1.82
C SER A 100 12.84 -4.17 1.00
N ASN A 101 13.71 -4.16 0.01
CA ASN A 101 13.86 -3.02 -0.90
C ASN A 101 12.66 -2.98 -1.86
N PRO A 102 11.97 -1.83 -1.98
CA PRO A 102 10.77 -1.73 -2.83
C PRO A 102 10.97 -2.19 -4.27
N VAL A 103 12.08 -1.86 -4.89
CA VAL A 103 12.39 -2.25 -6.28
C VAL A 103 12.37 -3.77 -6.44
N TYR A 104 13.10 -4.47 -5.58
CA TYR A 104 13.20 -5.94 -5.63
C TYR A 104 11.91 -6.62 -5.15
N SER A 105 11.31 -6.10 -4.07
CA SER A 105 10.08 -6.66 -3.51
C SER A 105 8.90 -6.61 -4.50
N ILE A 106 8.80 -5.55 -5.28
CA ILE A 106 7.73 -5.39 -6.28
C ILE A 106 8.04 -6.16 -7.56
N ARG A 107 9.32 -6.24 -7.95
CA ARG A 107 9.75 -6.88 -9.18
C ARG A 107 9.75 -8.42 -9.11
N TYR A 108 9.96 -8.98 -7.95
CA TYR A 108 10.09 -10.43 -7.70
C TYR A 108 8.81 -11.03 -7.16
#